data_4b290be0e928591b5369a2b76cdc6281
#
_entry.id   4b290be0e928591b5369a2b76cdc6281
#
_cell.length_a   1.000
_cell.length_b   1.000
_cell.length_c   1.000
_cell.angle_alpha   90.00
_cell.angle_beta   90.00
_cell.angle_gamma   90.00
#
_symmetry.space_group_name_H-M   'P 1'
#
loop_
_entity.id
_entity.type
_entity.pdbx_description
1 polymer ?
#
loop_
_entity_poly.entity_id
_entity_poly.type
_entity_poly.pdbx_seq_one_letter_code
_entity_poly.pdbx_strand_id
1 'polypeptide(L)'
;YHFQRLSTVVIPANIAVVPFLGILTTPLCLLIIITYPLCEPLCLLLLQGAVQSTKISVFFVNLFSSIPGSSFLVSPPNPIEITEYYLLLSLLVLFLASLVKKRPGTSWIQTRSPAEIGLWLLGPFMACILLYGYLSAPPSKYLRMTAIDVGQGSCTLLQIPGNRTMLVDGGGFEGSTFDVGRHVVAPFLLREKIRKIDVVVLTHP
;
A
#
# COMPACT_ATOMS: atom_id res chain seq x y z
N TYR A 1 -2.12 6.25 -7.25
CA TYR A 1 -3.40 6.67 -6.68
C TYR A 1 -4.50 5.58 -6.71
N HIS A 2 -4.31 4.44 -7.40
CA HIS A 2 -5.35 3.43 -7.58
C HIS A 2 -5.37 2.34 -6.49
N PHE A 3 -4.32 2.20 -5.72
CA PHE A 3 -4.21 1.13 -4.72
C PHE A 3 -4.13 1.74 -3.31
N GLN A 4 -5.28 1.79 -2.64
CA GLN A 4 -5.38 2.23 -1.23
C GLN A 4 -5.18 1.05 -0.27
N ARG A 5 -4.36 0.08 -0.65
CA ARG A 5 -4.04 -1.09 0.18
C ARG A 5 -2.55 -1.16 0.45
N LEU A 6 -2.21 -1.24 1.72
CA LEU A 6 -0.86 -1.53 2.18
C LEU A 6 -0.80 -3.01 2.57
N SER A 7 0.15 -3.75 2.00
CA SER A 7 0.42 -5.12 2.41
C SER A 7 1.49 -5.15 3.48
N THR A 8 1.20 -5.78 4.61
CA THR A 8 2.15 -5.98 5.72
C THR A 8 3.14 -7.09 5.42
N VAL A 9 2.77 -8.01 4.53
CA VAL A 9 3.56 -9.20 4.18
C VAL A 9 4.31 -9.06 2.85
N VAL A 10 4.34 -7.86 2.26
CA VAL A 10 4.96 -7.64 0.94
C VAL A 10 6.44 -8.03 0.90
N ILE A 11 7.20 -7.72 1.95
CA ILE A 11 8.65 -8.02 1.99
C ILE A 11 8.89 -9.53 2.07
N PRO A 12 8.38 -10.27 3.09
CA PRO A 12 8.59 -11.72 3.16
C PRO A 12 7.95 -12.46 1.97
N ALA A 13 6.82 -12.00 1.45
CA ALA A 13 6.21 -12.58 0.26
C ALA A 13 7.11 -12.45 -0.97
N ASN A 14 7.69 -11.28 -1.21
CA ASN A 14 8.61 -11.09 -2.33
C ASN A 14 9.92 -11.89 -2.15
N ILE A 15 10.46 -11.99 -0.96
CA ILE A 15 11.65 -12.83 -0.68
C ILE A 15 11.36 -14.30 -1.02
N ALA A 16 10.16 -14.78 -0.73
CA ALA A 16 9.77 -16.17 -1.03
C ALA A 16 9.42 -16.38 -2.51
N VAL A 17 8.69 -15.44 -3.16
CA VAL A 17 8.12 -15.63 -4.49
C VAL A 17 9.09 -15.27 -5.62
N VAL A 18 9.83 -14.15 -5.47
CA VAL A 18 10.72 -13.63 -6.53
C VAL A 18 11.78 -14.63 -7.01
N PRO A 19 12.44 -15.42 -6.13
CA PRO A 19 13.41 -16.42 -6.58
C PRO A 19 12.80 -17.45 -7.54
N PHE A 20 11.59 -17.93 -7.26
CA PHE A 20 10.93 -18.92 -8.12
C PHE A 20 10.43 -18.33 -9.44
N LEU A 21 9.80 -17.15 -9.43
CA LEU A 21 9.31 -16.52 -10.64
C LEU A 21 10.44 -15.87 -11.45
N GLY A 22 11.30 -15.07 -10.82
CA GLY A 22 12.32 -14.30 -11.50
C GLY A 22 13.54 -15.13 -11.89
N ILE A 23 14.06 -15.97 -10.98
CA ILE A 23 15.32 -16.69 -11.19
C ILE A 23 15.10 -18.06 -11.85
N LEU A 24 13.98 -18.74 -11.58
CA LEU A 24 13.71 -20.06 -12.16
C LEU A 24 12.72 -20.00 -13.33
N THR A 25 11.50 -19.52 -13.10
CA THR A 25 10.45 -19.58 -14.13
C THR A 25 10.79 -18.77 -15.38
N THR A 26 11.29 -17.52 -15.21
CA THR A 26 11.59 -16.66 -16.37
C THR A 26 12.68 -17.23 -17.29
N PRO A 27 13.87 -17.66 -16.78
CA PRO A 27 14.88 -18.29 -17.62
C PRO A 27 14.41 -19.62 -18.25
N LEU A 28 13.64 -20.45 -17.52
CA LEU A 28 13.08 -21.67 -18.06
C LEU A 28 12.15 -21.37 -19.25
N CYS A 29 11.29 -20.37 -19.14
CA CYS A 29 10.43 -19.95 -20.24
C CYS A 29 11.22 -19.46 -21.45
N LEU A 30 12.30 -18.72 -21.26
CA LEU A 30 13.18 -18.30 -22.36
C LEU A 30 13.88 -19.49 -23.02
N LEU A 31 14.37 -20.45 -22.22
CA LEU A 31 14.97 -21.68 -22.76
C LEU A 31 13.97 -22.53 -23.53
N ILE A 32 12.71 -22.60 -23.12
CA ILE A 32 11.63 -23.29 -23.84
C ILE A 32 11.47 -22.73 -25.24
N ILE A 33 11.48 -21.40 -25.41
CA ILE A 33 11.37 -20.75 -26.72
C ILE A 33 12.50 -21.16 -27.64
N ILE A 34 13.73 -21.27 -27.12
CA ILE A 34 14.92 -21.64 -27.90
C ILE A 34 14.92 -23.12 -28.22
N THR A 35 14.53 -23.98 -27.29
CA THR A 35 14.61 -25.44 -27.43
C THR A 35 13.43 -26.05 -28.17
N TYR A 36 12.30 -25.35 -28.23
CA TYR A 36 11.08 -25.84 -28.89
C TYR A 36 11.31 -26.33 -30.32
N PRO A 37 11.98 -25.58 -31.23
CA PRO A 37 12.23 -26.04 -32.59
C PRO A 37 13.34 -27.09 -32.70
N LEU A 38 14.13 -27.33 -31.64
CA LEU A 38 15.33 -28.17 -31.70
C LEU A 38 15.10 -29.54 -31.08
N CYS A 39 14.41 -29.63 -29.95
CA CYS A 39 14.29 -30.86 -29.16
C CYS A 39 13.02 -30.85 -28.30
N GLU A 40 11.98 -31.52 -28.78
CA GLU A 40 10.70 -31.59 -28.07
C GLU A 40 10.79 -32.24 -26.66
N PRO A 41 11.50 -33.34 -26.40
CA PRO A 41 11.60 -33.91 -25.06
C PRO A 41 12.23 -32.95 -24.04
N LEU A 42 13.27 -32.21 -24.48
CA LEU A 42 13.91 -31.22 -23.62
C LEU A 42 12.97 -30.04 -23.32
N CYS A 43 12.22 -29.59 -24.30
CA CYS A 43 11.21 -28.55 -24.15
C CYS A 43 10.14 -28.98 -23.10
N LEU A 44 9.65 -30.22 -23.17
CA LEU A 44 8.67 -30.74 -22.20
C LEU A 44 9.23 -30.81 -20.78
N LEU A 45 10.49 -31.19 -20.62
CA LEU A 45 11.15 -31.22 -19.32
C LEU A 45 11.26 -29.81 -18.71
N LEU A 46 11.70 -28.83 -19.52
CA LEU A 46 11.80 -27.43 -19.11
C LEU A 46 10.43 -26.84 -18.74
N LEU A 47 9.39 -27.19 -19.53
CA LEU A 47 8.03 -26.77 -19.27
C LEU A 47 7.51 -27.32 -17.93
N GLN A 48 7.77 -28.60 -17.62
CA GLN A 48 7.44 -29.17 -16.33
C GLN A 48 8.12 -28.44 -15.18
N GLY A 49 9.42 -28.09 -15.34
CA GLY A 49 10.15 -27.30 -14.36
C GLY A 49 9.54 -25.91 -14.15
N ALA A 50 9.17 -25.21 -15.22
CA ALA A 50 8.53 -23.90 -15.16
C ALA A 50 7.15 -23.98 -14.46
N VAL A 51 6.34 -25.01 -14.77
CA VAL A 51 5.05 -25.25 -14.15
C VAL A 51 5.19 -25.51 -12.64
N GLN A 52 6.16 -26.34 -12.22
CA GLN A 52 6.37 -26.63 -10.80
C GLN A 52 6.85 -25.38 -10.04
N SER A 53 7.78 -24.61 -10.61
CA SER A 53 8.23 -23.35 -10.04
C SER A 53 7.08 -22.35 -9.87
N THR A 54 6.21 -22.24 -10.87
CA THR A 54 5.01 -21.38 -10.79
C THR A 54 4.03 -21.87 -9.70
N LYS A 55 3.79 -23.19 -9.59
CA LYS A 55 2.94 -23.76 -8.53
C LYS A 55 3.46 -23.44 -7.14
N ILE A 56 4.78 -23.52 -6.92
CA ILE A 56 5.41 -23.14 -5.65
C ILE A 56 5.19 -21.66 -5.37
N SER A 57 5.36 -20.80 -6.38
CA SER A 57 5.11 -19.37 -6.24
C SER A 57 3.66 -19.07 -5.85
N VAL A 58 2.69 -19.70 -6.52
CA VAL A 58 1.26 -19.56 -6.20
C VAL A 58 0.95 -20.06 -4.78
N PHE A 59 1.57 -21.14 -4.35
CA PHE A 59 1.44 -21.63 -2.98
C PHE A 59 1.87 -20.57 -1.97
N PHE A 60 3.04 -19.95 -2.15
CA PHE A 60 3.49 -18.88 -1.26
C PHE A 60 2.58 -17.65 -1.31
N VAL A 61 2.11 -17.24 -2.48
CA VAL A 61 1.15 -16.13 -2.59
C VAL A 61 -0.11 -16.42 -1.78
N ASN A 62 -0.69 -17.61 -1.93
CA ASN A 62 -1.87 -18.02 -1.18
C ASN A 62 -1.60 -18.09 0.33
N LEU A 63 -0.45 -18.62 0.73
CA LEU A 63 -0.03 -18.68 2.13
C LEU A 63 0.04 -17.29 2.76
N PHE A 64 0.72 -16.34 2.11
CA PHE A 64 0.85 -14.98 2.63
C PHE A 64 -0.46 -14.20 2.57
N SER A 65 -1.31 -14.42 1.56
CA SER A 65 -2.61 -13.77 1.44
C SER A 65 -3.62 -14.24 2.48
N SER A 66 -3.49 -15.47 2.98
CA SER A 66 -4.38 -16.04 3.99
C SER A 66 -4.09 -15.54 5.41
N ILE A 67 -2.95 -14.87 5.63
CA ILE A 67 -2.59 -14.32 6.95
C ILE A 67 -3.58 -13.20 7.32
N PRO A 68 -4.26 -13.27 8.48
CA PRO A 68 -5.11 -12.19 8.95
C PRO A 68 -4.32 -10.88 9.05
N GLY A 69 -4.84 -9.80 8.45
CA GLY A 69 -4.12 -8.51 8.43
C GLY A 69 -3.01 -8.42 7.39
N SER A 70 -2.91 -9.35 6.43
CA SER A 70 -1.94 -9.30 5.31
C SER A 70 -2.05 -8.02 4.47
N SER A 71 -3.21 -7.37 4.48
CA SER A 71 -3.41 -6.06 3.86
C SER A 71 -4.49 -5.26 4.57
N PHE A 72 -4.32 -3.95 4.60
CA PHE A 72 -5.32 -3.02 5.13
C PHE A 72 -5.44 -1.79 4.23
N LEU A 73 -6.62 -1.16 4.31
CA LEU A 73 -6.89 0.06 3.57
C LEU A 73 -6.18 1.25 4.25
N VAL A 74 -5.54 2.09 3.44
CA VAL A 74 -4.84 3.30 3.89
C VAL A 74 -5.36 4.51 3.13
N SER A 75 -5.34 5.65 3.78
CA SER A 75 -5.59 6.92 3.11
C SER A 75 -4.47 7.20 2.12
N PRO A 76 -4.77 7.58 0.87
CA PRO A 76 -3.75 7.96 -0.08
C PRO A 76 -3.02 9.21 0.42
N PRO A 77 -1.69 9.26 0.32
CA PRO A 77 -0.92 10.41 0.73
C PRO A 77 -1.20 11.59 -0.21
N ASN A 78 -1.23 12.80 0.35
CA ASN A 78 -1.28 14.02 -0.44
C ASN A 78 0.13 14.39 -0.99
N PRO A 79 0.26 15.32 -1.95
CA PRO A 79 1.56 15.69 -2.51
C PRO A 79 2.58 16.18 -1.48
N ILE A 80 2.13 16.85 -0.42
CA ILE A 80 2.99 17.32 0.67
C ILE A 80 3.55 16.12 1.45
N GLU A 81 2.70 15.18 1.84
CA GLU A 81 3.09 13.95 2.55
C GLU A 81 4.08 13.12 1.71
N ILE A 82 3.89 13.07 0.39
CA ILE A 82 4.84 12.40 -0.53
C ILE A 82 6.20 13.09 -0.50
N THR A 83 6.23 14.43 -0.57
CA THR A 83 7.47 15.20 -0.53
C THR A 83 8.20 14.99 0.79
N GLU A 84 7.49 15.05 1.91
CA GLU A 84 8.02 14.80 3.25
C GLU A 84 8.60 13.39 3.40
N TYR A 85 7.91 12.38 2.85
CA TYR A 85 8.38 10.99 2.85
C TYR A 85 9.72 10.86 2.11
N TYR A 86 9.86 11.44 0.92
CA TYR A 86 11.12 11.37 0.17
C TYR A 86 12.24 12.18 0.84
N LEU A 87 11.91 13.28 1.51
CA LEU A 87 12.89 14.03 2.29
C LEU A 87 13.41 13.21 3.48
N LEU A 88 12.52 12.55 4.24
CA LEU A 88 12.89 11.62 5.30
C LEU A 88 13.74 10.46 4.80
N LEU A 89 13.36 9.87 3.67
CA LEU A 89 14.11 8.78 3.06
C LEU A 89 15.52 9.24 2.65
N SER A 90 15.64 10.44 2.08
CA SER A 90 16.94 11.03 1.71
C SER A 90 17.83 11.25 2.93
N LEU A 91 17.27 11.79 4.02
CA LEU A 91 17.97 11.96 5.29
C LEU A 91 18.43 10.62 5.88
N LEU A 92 17.58 9.59 5.82
CA LEU A 92 17.94 8.25 6.27
C LEU A 92 19.10 7.66 5.46
N VAL A 93 19.06 7.79 4.13
CA VAL A 93 20.15 7.31 3.25
C VAL A 93 21.47 8.03 3.58
N LEU A 94 21.44 9.36 3.75
CA LEU A 94 22.61 10.14 4.13
C LEU A 94 23.17 9.71 5.51
N PHE A 95 22.28 9.44 6.45
CA PHE A 95 22.66 8.92 7.77
C PHE A 95 23.33 7.55 7.67
N LEU A 96 22.73 6.59 6.97
CA LEU A 96 23.31 5.27 6.77
C LEU A 96 24.65 5.34 6.04
N ALA A 97 24.77 6.20 5.03
CA ALA A 97 26.03 6.45 4.33
C ALA A 97 27.11 7.02 5.28
N SER A 98 26.71 7.90 6.21
CA SER A 98 27.63 8.45 7.22
C SER A 98 28.14 7.38 8.19
N LEU A 99 27.29 6.42 8.58
CA LEU A 99 27.68 5.29 9.43
C LEU A 99 28.71 4.36 8.74
N VAL A 100 28.49 4.08 7.46
CA VAL A 100 29.40 3.25 6.66
C VAL A 100 30.77 3.94 6.47
N LYS A 101 30.78 5.27 6.35
CA LYS A 101 32.00 6.05 6.13
C LYS A 101 32.84 6.27 7.40
N LYS A 102 32.30 5.96 8.60
CA LYS A 102 33.05 6.05 9.85
C LYS A 102 34.20 5.05 9.85
N ARG A 103 35.45 5.55 9.87
CA ARG A 103 36.66 4.71 10.04
C ARG A 103 36.67 4.11 11.42
N PRO A 104 37.03 2.81 11.57
CA PRO A 104 37.24 2.21 12.88
C PRO A 104 38.40 2.93 13.61
N GLY A 105 38.11 3.46 14.79
CA GLY A 105 39.12 4.15 15.64
C GLY A 105 38.80 5.58 16.03
N THR A 106 37.73 6.21 15.50
CA THR A 106 37.28 7.52 15.97
C THR A 106 36.35 7.40 17.18
N SER A 107 36.66 8.13 18.26
CA SER A 107 35.87 8.13 19.49
C SER A 107 34.42 8.58 19.24
N TRP A 108 33.46 7.98 19.95
CA TRP A 108 32.02 8.22 19.87
C TRP A 108 31.61 9.70 20.11
N ILE A 109 32.54 10.52 20.65
CA ILE A 109 32.31 11.90 21.06
C ILE A 109 32.75 12.91 19.99
N GLN A 110 33.51 12.48 18.98
CA GLN A 110 34.10 13.39 18.01
C GLN A 110 33.19 13.59 16.80
N THR A 111 32.45 14.70 16.84
CA THR A 111 31.69 15.36 15.76
C THR A 111 30.66 14.50 15.03
N ARG A 112 29.41 14.56 15.53
CA ARG A 112 28.25 14.12 14.73
C ARG A 112 28.25 14.88 13.41
N SER A 113 28.08 14.15 12.31
CA SER A 113 27.98 14.80 11.01
C SER A 113 26.72 15.69 10.99
N PRO A 114 26.72 16.79 10.22
CA PRO A 114 25.52 17.63 10.07
C PRO A 114 24.27 16.83 9.66
N ALA A 115 24.45 15.74 8.89
CA ALA A 115 23.39 14.82 8.52
C ALA A 115 22.82 14.03 9.71
N GLU A 116 23.66 13.62 10.66
CA GLU A 116 23.21 12.96 11.91
C GLU A 116 22.39 13.92 12.76
N ILE A 117 22.85 15.14 12.92
CA ILE A 117 22.12 16.19 13.67
C ILE A 117 20.77 16.47 12.97
N GLY A 118 20.78 16.61 11.65
CA GLY A 118 19.57 16.83 10.86
C GLY A 118 18.55 15.68 11.05
N LEU A 119 18.98 14.44 11.00
CA LEU A 119 18.10 13.27 11.21
C LEU A 119 17.48 13.25 12.62
N TRP A 120 18.29 13.54 13.66
CA TRP A 120 17.82 13.55 15.05
C TRP A 120 16.85 14.67 15.37
N LEU A 121 16.98 15.83 14.72
CA LEU A 121 16.13 17.00 14.96
C LEU A 121 14.95 17.06 14.00
N LEU A 122 15.19 16.87 12.70
CA LEU A 122 14.16 17.01 11.67
C LEU A 122 13.35 15.74 11.46
N GLY A 123 13.95 14.57 11.63
CA GLY A 123 13.28 13.29 11.40
C GLY A 123 12.02 13.10 12.24
N PRO A 124 12.08 13.22 13.59
CA PRO A 124 10.89 13.12 14.43
C PRO A 124 9.85 14.19 14.14
N PHE A 125 10.28 15.43 13.85
CA PHE A 125 9.38 16.52 13.52
C PHE A 125 8.60 16.24 12.23
N MET A 126 9.29 15.79 11.18
CA MET A 126 8.66 15.42 9.92
C MET A 126 7.75 14.19 10.07
N ALA A 127 8.16 13.20 10.87
CA ALA A 127 7.33 12.05 11.17
C ALA A 127 6.03 12.47 11.89
N CYS A 128 6.09 13.43 12.79
CA CYS A 128 4.90 13.98 13.45
C CYS A 128 3.98 14.72 12.47
N ILE A 129 4.52 15.49 11.52
CA ILE A 129 3.72 16.17 10.50
C ILE A 129 3.03 15.16 9.59
N LEU A 130 3.76 14.14 9.12
CA LEU A 130 3.18 13.05 8.32
C LEU A 130 2.06 12.33 9.08
N LEU A 131 2.29 12.00 10.33
CA LEU A 131 1.30 11.34 11.18
C LEU A 131 0.08 12.24 11.40
N TYR A 132 0.29 13.53 11.67
CA TYR A 132 -0.79 14.49 11.82
C TYR A 132 -1.59 14.63 10.51
N GLY A 133 -0.92 14.82 9.37
CA GLY A 133 -1.57 14.89 8.06
C GLY A 133 -2.35 13.62 7.71
N TYR A 134 -1.80 12.45 8.08
CA TYR A 134 -2.47 11.16 7.89
C TYR A 134 -3.71 11.00 8.78
N LEU A 135 -3.66 11.50 10.02
CA LEU A 135 -4.73 11.35 11.01
C LEU A 135 -5.83 12.42 10.87
N SER A 136 -5.51 13.59 10.35
CA SER A 136 -6.41 14.74 10.36
C SER A 136 -7.21 14.84 9.06
N ALA A 137 -8.53 14.73 9.16
CA ALA A 137 -9.41 15.20 8.10
C ALA A 137 -9.49 16.75 8.19
N PRO A 138 -9.46 17.48 7.06
CA PRO A 138 -9.66 18.92 7.08
C PRO A 138 -11.07 19.23 7.63
N PRO A 139 -11.19 20.09 8.66
CA PRO A 139 -12.50 20.43 9.21
C PRO A 139 -13.32 21.16 8.17
N SER A 140 -14.53 20.67 7.91
CA SER A 140 -15.46 21.37 7.03
C SER A 140 -16.01 22.60 7.74
N LYS A 141 -15.84 23.78 7.13
CA LYS A 141 -16.46 25.03 7.60
C LYS A 141 -17.91 25.17 7.10
N TYR A 142 -18.27 24.41 6.08
CA TYR A 142 -19.56 24.48 5.41
C TYR A 142 -20.21 23.10 5.37
N LEU A 143 -21.52 23.06 5.22
CA LEU A 143 -22.21 21.84 4.85
C LEU A 143 -21.78 21.45 3.43
N ARG A 144 -21.12 20.31 3.32
CA ARG A 144 -20.72 19.74 2.03
C ARG A 144 -21.52 18.48 1.78
N MET A 145 -22.19 18.43 0.66
CA MET A 145 -22.90 17.26 0.18
C MET A 145 -22.15 16.67 -1.01
N THR A 146 -21.86 15.40 -0.97
CA THR A 146 -21.14 14.69 -2.04
C THR A 146 -21.90 13.42 -2.40
N ALA A 147 -22.37 13.34 -3.64
CA ALA A 147 -22.88 12.10 -4.20
C ALA A 147 -21.69 11.20 -4.58
N ILE A 148 -21.68 9.99 -4.07
CA ILE A 148 -20.66 8.99 -4.37
C ILE A 148 -21.19 8.13 -5.51
N ASP A 149 -20.41 8.00 -6.59
CA ASP A 149 -20.74 7.10 -7.69
C ASP A 149 -20.53 5.65 -7.25
N VAL A 150 -21.63 4.99 -6.97
CA VAL A 150 -21.68 3.59 -6.52
C VAL A 150 -22.18 2.63 -7.61
N GLY A 151 -22.38 3.15 -8.82
CA GLY A 151 -22.91 2.42 -9.97
C GLY A 151 -24.42 2.26 -9.88
N GLN A 152 -24.93 1.36 -9.07
CA GLN A 152 -26.37 1.19 -8.81
C GLN A 152 -26.75 1.61 -7.40
N GLY A 153 -27.95 2.18 -7.26
CA GLY A 153 -28.42 2.76 -6.01
C GLY A 153 -27.92 4.19 -5.79
N SER A 154 -28.08 4.68 -4.58
CA SER A 154 -27.64 6.01 -4.16
C SER A 154 -26.68 5.91 -2.97
N CYS A 155 -25.73 6.83 -2.91
CA CYS A 155 -24.87 6.99 -1.75
C CYS A 155 -24.48 8.46 -1.64
N THR A 156 -24.88 9.12 -0.56
CA THR A 156 -24.63 10.53 -0.35
C THR A 156 -23.91 10.75 0.97
N LEU A 157 -22.76 11.41 0.91
CA LEU A 157 -22.01 11.84 2.08
C LEU A 157 -22.33 13.28 2.40
N LEU A 158 -22.70 13.54 3.64
CA LEU A 158 -22.89 14.87 4.21
C LEU A 158 -21.81 15.13 5.25
N GLN A 159 -21.00 16.17 5.00
CA GLN A 159 -20.02 16.69 5.95
C GLN A 159 -20.57 17.97 6.56
N ILE A 160 -20.86 17.93 7.84
CA ILE A 160 -21.51 19.00 8.60
C ILE A 160 -20.41 19.79 9.33
N PRO A 161 -20.54 21.12 9.48
CA PRO A 161 -19.63 21.91 10.29
C PRO A 161 -19.46 21.31 11.70
N GLY A 162 -18.21 21.34 12.21
CA GLY A 162 -17.89 20.68 13.48
C GLY A 162 -17.44 19.23 13.30
N ASN A 163 -17.02 18.84 12.10
CA ASN A 163 -16.41 17.55 11.78
C ASN A 163 -17.35 16.34 11.99
N ARG A 164 -18.64 16.55 11.79
CA ARG A 164 -19.65 15.48 11.83
C ARG A 164 -19.95 15.00 10.41
N THR A 165 -20.12 13.69 10.28
CA THR A 165 -20.35 13.03 9.00
C THR A 165 -21.61 12.17 9.05
N MET A 166 -22.41 12.29 8.00
CA MET A 166 -23.59 11.47 7.78
C MET A 166 -23.50 10.81 6.42
N LEU A 167 -23.79 9.54 6.36
CA LEU A 167 -23.91 8.79 5.11
C LEU A 167 -25.39 8.43 4.90
N VAL A 168 -25.91 8.79 3.77
CA VAL A 168 -27.28 8.44 3.35
C VAL A 168 -27.17 7.39 2.26
N ASP A 169 -27.68 6.21 2.55
CA ASP A 169 -27.56 4.98 1.77
C ASP A 169 -26.11 4.54 1.49
N GLY A 170 -25.95 3.32 1.03
CA GLY A 170 -24.64 2.71 0.74
C GLY A 170 -24.45 2.28 -0.70
N GLY A 171 -25.49 2.44 -1.54
CA GLY A 171 -25.48 1.91 -2.88
C GLY A 171 -25.56 0.38 -2.95
N GLY A 172 -25.45 -0.16 -4.15
CA GLY A 172 -25.57 -1.57 -4.43
C GLY A 172 -26.97 -1.99 -4.84
N PHE A 173 -27.14 -3.27 -5.11
CA PHE A 173 -28.44 -3.86 -5.48
C PHE A 173 -28.58 -5.24 -4.86
N GLU A 174 -29.80 -5.65 -4.65
CA GLU A 174 -30.14 -6.93 -4.05
C GLU A 174 -29.61 -8.11 -4.91
N GLY A 175 -29.03 -9.10 -4.24
CA GLY A 175 -28.43 -10.28 -4.90
C GLY A 175 -27.02 -10.04 -5.48
N SER A 176 -26.44 -8.86 -5.34
CA SER A 176 -25.05 -8.62 -5.75
C SER A 176 -24.06 -9.27 -4.77
N THR A 177 -23.06 -9.95 -5.31
CA THR A 177 -21.88 -10.42 -4.54
C THR A 177 -20.83 -9.34 -4.38
N PHE A 178 -20.98 -8.20 -5.04
CA PHE A 178 -20.05 -7.07 -4.97
C PHE A 178 -20.38 -6.16 -3.79
N ASP A 179 -19.47 -6.10 -2.83
CA ASP A 179 -19.58 -5.25 -1.65
C ASP A 179 -19.19 -3.81 -2.02
N VAL A 180 -20.19 -2.99 -2.35
CA VAL A 180 -20.03 -1.57 -2.69
C VAL A 180 -19.44 -0.79 -1.52
N GLY A 181 -19.85 -1.09 -0.29
CA GLY A 181 -19.33 -0.46 0.91
C GLY A 181 -17.82 -0.60 1.01
N ARG A 182 -17.32 -1.82 0.83
CA ARG A 182 -15.90 -2.15 0.92
C ARG A 182 -15.07 -1.66 -0.26
N HIS A 183 -15.63 -1.69 -1.48
CA HIS A 183 -14.85 -1.46 -2.69
C HIS A 183 -14.97 -0.04 -3.26
N VAL A 184 -16.03 0.69 -2.90
CA VAL A 184 -16.29 2.04 -3.39
C VAL A 184 -16.36 3.06 -2.25
N VAL A 185 -17.27 2.84 -1.29
CA VAL A 185 -17.54 3.83 -0.22
C VAL A 185 -16.35 3.97 0.72
N ALA A 186 -15.81 2.88 1.25
CA ALA A 186 -14.70 2.93 2.19
C ALA A 186 -13.42 3.55 1.57
N PRO A 187 -12.99 3.20 0.33
CA PRO A 187 -11.90 3.89 -0.34
C PRO A 187 -12.16 5.39 -0.56
N PHE A 188 -13.39 5.76 -0.90
CA PHE A 188 -13.76 7.17 -1.06
C PHE A 188 -13.62 7.94 0.26
N LEU A 189 -14.17 7.42 1.36
CA LEU A 189 -14.07 8.02 2.69
C LEU A 189 -12.61 8.17 3.14
N LEU A 190 -11.79 7.14 2.92
CA LEU A 190 -10.37 7.20 3.25
C LEU A 190 -9.61 8.25 2.42
N ARG A 191 -9.97 8.44 1.16
CA ARG A 191 -9.39 9.50 0.31
C ARG A 191 -9.72 10.89 0.84
N GLU A 192 -10.95 11.08 1.32
CA GLU A 192 -11.38 12.32 1.98
C GLU A 192 -10.88 12.41 3.45
N LYS A 193 -10.06 11.43 3.90
CA LYS A 193 -9.53 11.30 5.28
C LYS A 193 -10.62 11.19 6.35
N ILE A 194 -11.80 10.72 5.96
CA ILE A 194 -12.94 10.46 6.84
C ILE A 194 -12.81 9.04 7.37
N ARG A 195 -12.61 8.89 8.67
CA ARG A 195 -12.40 7.60 9.33
C ARG A 195 -13.59 7.15 10.17
N LYS A 196 -14.53 8.06 10.40
CA LYS A 196 -15.71 7.80 11.21
C LYS A 196 -16.92 8.41 10.54
N ILE A 197 -18.00 7.66 10.50
CA ILE A 197 -19.32 8.12 10.13
C ILE A 197 -20.12 8.22 11.43
N ASP A 198 -20.67 9.39 11.73
CA ASP A 198 -21.43 9.62 12.96
C ASP A 198 -22.86 9.11 12.83
N VAL A 199 -23.44 9.20 11.65
CA VAL A 199 -24.82 8.79 11.38
C VAL A 199 -24.90 8.10 10.02
N VAL A 200 -25.58 6.96 9.97
CA VAL A 200 -25.95 6.30 8.71
C VAL A 200 -27.47 6.31 8.62
N VAL A 201 -28.00 6.79 7.51
CA VAL A 201 -29.42 6.79 7.19
C VAL A 201 -29.65 5.84 6.03
N LEU A 202 -30.54 4.88 6.19
CA LEU A 202 -31.00 4.00 5.14
C LEU A 202 -32.40 4.44 4.71
N THR A 203 -32.57 4.75 3.43
CA THR A 203 -33.87 5.20 2.89
C THR A 203 -34.68 4.02 2.38
N HIS A 204 -34.04 2.88 2.17
CA HIS A 204 -34.65 1.64 1.69
C HIS A 204 -34.17 0.45 2.54
N PRO A 205 -34.97 -0.59 2.70
CA PRO A 205 -34.59 -1.81 3.41
C PRO A 205 -33.52 -2.60 2.63
#